data_c4259a2ed3baeee2e0260e4a1b3b33b4
#
_entry.id   c4259a2ed3baeee2e0260e4a1b3b33b4
#
_cell.length_a   1.000
_cell.length_b   1.000
_cell.length_c   1.000
_cell.angle_alpha   90.00
_cell.angle_beta   90.00
_cell.angle_gamma   90.00
#
_symmetry.space_group_name_H-M   'P 1'
#
loop_
_entity.id
_entity.type
_entity.pdbx_description
1 polymer ?
#
loop_
_entity_poly.entity_id
_entity_poly.type
_entity_poly.pdbx_seq_one_letter_code
_entity_poly.pdbx_strand_id
1 'polypeptide(L)'
;MHSMMRKAWLAAAGVMILVGWANAQAPQPSAKDMTFFVTSTGPGKGADLGGLEGADQHCQSLAKGAGAGDRTWRAYLSTQAPAFDDPKFLNARDRIGTGPWQNAKGVMIARSVEDLHSPNNNLTKLTALDEKGQSVNGRTDKPNKHDMLTGSRPDGTGFPGSPFPDMTCGNWTKGGTDGSAMIGHHDRAGPVENTWAVSWNSSHPTRGCNPEGLRSTGGDGLFYCFAVK
;
A
#
# COMPACT_ATOMS: atom_id res chain seq x y z
N MET A 1 32.07 -84.59 -37.68
CA MET A 1 30.64 -84.27 -37.63
C MET A 1 30.46 -83.40 -36.39
N HIS A 2 30.36 -82.03 -36.55
CA HIS A 2 30.22 -81.13 -35.48
C HIS A 2 28.86 -80.41 -35.61
N SER A 3 27.96 -80.63 -34.61
CA SER A 3 26.66 -80.01 -34.55
C SER A 3 26.82 -78.64 -33.93
N MET A 4 26.44 -77.58 -34.63
CA MET A 4 26.37 -76.20 -34.13
C MET A 4 25.01 -75.94 -33.47
N MET A 5 24.96 -75.75 -32.14
CA MET A 5 23.81 -75.25 -31.42
C MET A 5 23.76 -73.75 -31.56
N ARG A 6 22.73 -73.21 -32.18
CA ARG A 6 22.41 -71.78 -32.20
C ARG A 6 21.61 -71.42 -30.94
N LYS A 7 22.17 -70.56 -30.09
CA LYS A 7 21.46 -69.95 -28.97
C LYS A 7 20.66 -68.72 -29.49
N ALA A 8 19.35 -68.77 -29.36
CA ALA A 8 18.49 -67.64 -29.61
C ALA A 8 18.45 -66.76 -28.36
N TRP A 9 18.74 -65.48 -28.50
CA TRP A 9 18.56 -64.44 -27.46
C TRP A 9 17.20 -63.79 -27.68
N LEU A 10 16.31 -63.93 -26.71
CA LEU A 10 15.06 -63.17 -26.61
C LEU A 10 15.39 -61.80 -25.96
N ALA A 11 15.30 -60.74 -26.74
CA ALA A 11 15.38 -59.37 -26.22
C ALA A 11 14.00 -58.98 -25.69
N ALA A 12 13.86 -58.83 -24.37
CA ALA A 12 12.68 -58.27 -23.75
C ALA A 12 12.77 -56.73 -23.84
N ALA A 13 11.95 -56.13 -24.67
CA ALA A 13 11.79 -54.66 -24.74
C ALA A 13 10.90 -54.20 -23.59
N GLY A 14 11.53 -53.66 -22.53
CA GLY A 14 10.79 -52.98 -21.42
C GLY A 14 10.28 -51.63 -21.86
N VAL A 15 8.96 -51.49 -21.91
CA VAL A 15 8.29 -50.18 -22.11
C VAL A 15 8.35 -49.41 -20.78
N MET A 16 9.22 -48.42 -20.69
CA MET A 16 9.18 -47.44 -19.55
C MET A 16 8.07 -46.46 -19.79
N ILE A 17 7.00 -46.55 -19.02
CA ILE A 17 5.95 -45.54 -18.93
C ILE A 17 6.48 -44.41 -18.09
N LEU A 18 6.90 -43.30 -18.72
CA LEU A 18 7.21 -42.06 -18.05
C LEU A 18 5.89 -41.40 -17.58
N VAL A 19 5.52 -41.60 -16.34
CA VAL A 19 4.42 -40.85 -15.70
C VAL A 19 4.93 -39.42 -15.47
N GLY A 20 4.59 -38.53 -16.39
CA GLY A 20 4.87 -37.11 -16.23
C GLY A 20 4.03 -36.54 -15.08
N TRP A 21 4.67 -36.16 -13.98
CA TRP A 21 4.03 -35.38 -12.92
C TRP A 21 3.81 -33.97 -13.49
N ALA A 22 2.59 -33.65 -13.85
CA ALA A 22 2.18 -32.28 -14.12
C ALA A 22 2.24 -31.53 -12.78
N ASN A 23 3.27 -30.75 -12.57
CA ASN A 23 3.31 -29.78 -11.47
C ASN A 23 2.21 -28.73 -11.76
N ALA A 24 1.05 -28.88 -11.15
CA ALA A 24 0.05 -27.85 -11.12
C ALA A 24 0.64 -26.68 -10.33
N GLN A 25 1.12 -25.66 -11.05
CA GLN A 25 1.62 -24.42 -10.48
C GLN A 25 0.44 -23.73 -9.77
N ALA A 26 0.60 -23.42 -8.49
CA ALA A 26 -0.44 -22.66 -7.76
C ALA A 26 -0.76 -21.39 -8.55
N PRO A 27 -2.04 -20.97 -8.65
CA PRO A 27 -2.41 -19.75 -9.33
C PRO A 27 -1.56 -18.58 -8.84
N GLN A 28 -0.91 -17.86 -9.76
CA GLN A 28 -0.16 -16.67 -9.38
C GLN A 28 -1.14 -15.60 -8.88
N PRO A 29 -0.85 -14.93 -7.76
CA PRO A 29 -1.67 -13.82 -7.29
C PRO A 29 -1.82 -12.78 -8.42
N SER A 30 -3.02 -12.25 -8.58
CA SER A 30 -3.31 -11.23 -9.58
C SER A 30 -3.67 -9.91 -8.90
N ALA A 31 -3.51 -8.79 -9.62
CA ALA A 31 -3.86 -7.48 -9.07
C ALA A 31 -5.33 -7.40 -8.61
N LYS A 32 -6.23 -8.17 -9.23
CA LYS A 32 -7.65 -8.25 -8.80
C LYS A 32 -7.85 -8.79 -7.39
N ASP A 33 -6.89 -9.57 -6.86
CA ASP A 33 -6.96 -10.16 -5.52
C ASP A 33 -6.36 -9.23 -4.45
N MET A 34 -5.74 -8.12 -4.86
CA MET A 34 -5.18 -7.14 -3.91
C MET A 34 -6.27 -6.54 -3.04
N THR A 35 -5.88 -6.17 -1.82
CA THR A 35 -6.72 -5.45 -0.85
C THR A 35 -5.99 -4.24 -0.25
N PHE A 36 -4.77 -3.97 -0.72
CA PHE A 36 -3.93 -2.85 -0.35
C PHE A 36 -3.06 -2.41 -1.53
N PHE A 37 -2.88 -1.10 -1.69
CA PHE A 37 -1.86 -0.52 -2.56
C PHE A 37 -1.50 0.91 -2.14
N VAL A 38 -0.36 1.40 -2.63
CA VAL A 38 0.01 2.83 -2.64
C VAL A 38 -0.46 3.42 -3.97
N THR A 39 -1.05 4.60 -3.98
CA THR A 39 -1.46 5.24 -5.24
C THR A 39 -0.25 5.48 -6.15
N SER A 40 -0.31 5.09 -7.42
CA SER A 40 0.77 5.34 -8.39
C SER A 40 0.90 6.82 -8.74
N THR A 41 -0.19 7.58 -8.57
CA THR A 41 -0.27 9.03 -8.81
C THR A 41 -1.18 9.67 -7.77
N GLY A 42 -0.88 10.91 -7.39
CA GLY A 42 -1.83 11.76 -6.68
C GLY A 42 -2.82 12.43 -7.63
N PRO A 43 -3.89 13.08 -7.12
CA PRO A 43 -4.86 13.83 -7.95
C PRO A 43 -4.28 15.06 -8.67
N GLY A 44 -3.02 15.43 -8.41
CA GLY A 44 -2.31 16.50 -9.11
C GLY A 44 -2.48 17.90 -8.50
N LYS A 45 -3.19 18.04 -7.40
CA LYS A 45 -3.45 19.31 -6.70
C LYS A 45 -2.79 19.38 -5.31
N GLY A 46 -1.64 18.73 -5.14
CA GLY A 46 -1.01 18.61 -3.84
C GLY A 46 -1.85 17.75 -2.89
N ALA A 47 -2.15 18.29 -1.71
CA ALA A 47 -3.01 17.64 -0.71
C ALA A 47 -4.49 18.01 -0.82
N ASP A 48 -4.91 18.80 -1.83
CA ASP A 48 -6.32 18.95 -2.20
C ASP A 48 -6.78 17.69 -2.95
N LEU A 49 -7.34 16.77 -2.20
CA LEU A 49 -7.83 15.49 -2.70
C LEU A 49 -9.34 15.52 -3.00
N GLY A 50 -10.00 16.67 -2.77
CA GLY A 50 -11.47 16.78 -2.78
C GLY A 50 -12.10 16.21 -1.51
N GLY A 51 -11.40 16.32 -0.37
CA GLY A 51 -11.78 15.72 0.91
C GLY A 51 -11.58 14.20 0.92
N LEU A 52 -12.14 13.54 1.93
CA LEU A 52 -12.09 12.07 2.04
C LEU A 52 -12.82 11.39 0.89
N GLU A 53 -13.93 11.96 0.44
CA GLU A 53 -14.71 11.41 -0.66
C GLU A 53 -13.91 11.38 -1.97
N GLY A 54 -13.26 12.48 -2.33
CA GLY A 54 -12.41 12.55 -3.52
C GLY A 54 -11.22 11.58 -3.43
N ALA A 55 -10.59 11.45 -2.25
CA ALA A 55 -9.52 10.47 -2.02
C ALA A 55 -10.02 9.03 -2.19
N ASP A 56 -11.19 8.69 -1.66
CA ASP A 56 -11.80 7.37 -1.80
C ASP A 56 -12.14 7.06 -3.27
N GLN A 57 -12.71 8.04 -4.00
CA GLN A 57 -12.98 7.92 -5.43
C GLN A 57 -11.70 7.72 -6.25
N HIS A 58 -10.60 8.36 -5.86
CA HIS A 58 -9.29 8.16 -6.48
C HIS A 58 -8.79 6.74 -6.25
N CYS A 59 -8.84 6.22 -5.00
CA CYS A 59 -8.53 4.82 -4.69
C CYS A 59 -9.38 3.85 -5.54
N GLN A 60 -10.70 4.08 -5.59
CA GLN A 60 -11.63 3.25 -6.36
C GLN A 60 -11.32 3.25 -7.86
N SER A 61 -10.97 4.41 -8.41
CA SER A 61 -10.62 4.56 -9.82
C SER A 61 -9.33 3.80 -10.18
N LEU A 62 -8.27 3.94 -9.37
CA LEU A 62 -7.01 3.22 -9.57
C LEU A 62 -7.21 1.71 -9.44
N ALA A 63 -7.93 1.26 -8.42
CA ALA A 63 -8.25 -0.15 -8.23
C ALA A 63 -9.04 -0.73 -9.41
N LYS A 64 -10.05 0.02 -9.92
CA LYS A 64 -10.81 -0.38 -11.11
C LYS A 64 -9.90 -0.51 -12.33
N GLY A 65 -9.00 0.43 -12.56
CA GLY A 65 -8.02 0.37 -13.64
C GLY A 65 -7.09 -0.84 -13.57
N ALA A 66 -6.82 -1.34 -12.37
CA ALA A 66 -6.01 -2.54 -12.11
C ALA A 66 -6.82 -3.86 -12.06
N GLY A 67 -8.14 -3.82 -12.29
CA GLY A 67 -9.01 -4.99 -12.28
C GLY A 67 -9.51 -5.44 -10.89
N ALA A 68 -9.33 -4.59 -9.85
CA ALA A 68 -9.80 -4.83 -8.48
C ALA A 68 -10.98 -3.91 -8.09
N GLY A 69 -11.74 -3.42 -9.08
CA GLY A 69 -12.84 -2.47 -8.88
C GLY A 69 -14.08 -3.03 -8.21
N ASP A 70 -14.20 -4.35 -8.06
CA ASP A 70 -15.38 -5.02 -7.45
C ASP A 70 -15.43 -4.84 -5.92
N ARG A 71 -14.37 -4.30 -5.32
CA ARG A 71 -14.27 -4.00 -3.88
C ARG A 71 -14.56 -2.52 -3.65
N THR A 72 -15.01 -2.18 -2.44
CA THR A 72 -15.05 -0.79 -1.98
C THR A 72 -13.67 -0.40 -1.46
N TRP A 73 -13.11 0.69 -1.97
CA TRP A 73 -11.79 1.18 -1.61
C TRP A 73 -11.86 2.46 -0.81
N ARG A 74 -11.02 2.56 0.22
CA ARG A 74 -10.90 3.72 1.10
C ARG A 74 -9.46 4.17 1.21
N ALA A 75 -9.26 5.48 1.19
CA ALA A 75 -7.99 6.10 1.51
C ALA A 75 -7.71 6.02 3.02
N TYR A 76 -6.47 5.69 3.39
CA TYR A 76 -6.00 5.75 4.78
C TYR A 76 -5.68 7.19 5.15
N LEU A 77 -6.68 7.95 5.48
CA LEU A 77 -6.59 9.37 5.81
C LEU A 77 -7.46 9.67 7.04
N SER A 78 -6.88 10.37 8.02
CA SER A 78 -7.64 10.95 9.14
C SER A 78 -8.10 12.36 8.81
N THR A 79 -9.08 12.86 9.59
CA THR A 79 -9.50 14.26 9.60
C THR A 79 -9.28 14.88 10.97
N GLN A 80 -9.38 16.21 11.05
CA GLN A 80 -9.36 16.96 12.29
C GLN A 80 -10.68 17.71 12.48
N ALA A 81 -11.11 17.80 13.74
CA ALA A 81 -12.26 18.60 14.15
C ALA A 81 -11.99 19.20 15.54
N PRO A 82 -12.75 20.25 15.96
CA PRO A 82 -12.53 20.91 17.25
C PRO A 82 -12.67 19.99 18.46
N ALA A 83 -13.51 18.95 18.36
CA ALA A 83 -13.72 17.98 19.43
C ALA A 83 -13.66 16.53 18.90
N PHE A 84 -13.28 15.58 19.75
CA PHE A 84 -13.17 14.17 19.38
C PHE A 84 -14.51 13.48 19.12
N ASP A 85 -15.58 14.02 19.63
CA ASP A 85 -16.96 13.57 19.41
C ASP A 85 -17.65 14.28 18.23
N ASP A 86 -16.96 15.22 17.58
CA ASP A 86 -17.46 15.82 16.35
C ASP A 86 -17.52 14.74 15.24
N PRO A 87 -18.65 14.57 14.54
CA PRO A 87 -18.79 13.57 13.47
C PRO A 87 -17.84 13.81 12.29
N LYS A 88 -17.21 14.97 12.21
CA LYS A 88 -16.16 15.25 11.23
C LYS A 88 -14.77 14.76 11.66
N PHE A 89 -14.60 14.35 12.93
CA PHE A 89 -13.36 13.76 13.43
C PHE A 89 -13.34 12.27 13.09
N LEU A 90 -12.57 11.90 12.05
CA LEU A 90 -12.49 10.54 11.58
C LEU A 90 -11.05 10.03 11.65
N ASN A 91 -10.88 8.84 12.21
CA ASN A 91 -9.59 8.16 12.26
C ASN A 91 -9.36 7.33 11.01
N ALA A 92 -8.17 7.36 10.44
CA ALA A 92 -7.83 6.54 9.28
C ALA A 92 -8.03 5.04 9.56
N ARG A 93 -7.65 4.56 10.76
CA ARG A 93 -7.80 3.17 11.17
C ARG A 93 -9.23 2.63 11.14
N ASP A 94 -10.20 3.50 11.40
CA ASP A 94 -11.62 3.11 11.50
C ASP A 94 -12.30 3.08 10.12
N ARG A 95 -11.63 3.60 9.09
CA ARG A 95 -12.18 3.72 7.73
C ARG A 95 -11.83 2.56 6.81
N ILE A 96 -10.79 1.80 7.12
CA ILE A 96 -10.17 0.84 6.20
C ILE A 96 -10.68 -0.60 6.33
N GLY A 97 -11.69 -0.84 7.21
CA GLY A 97 -12.19 -2.19 7.48
C GLY A 97 -11.30 -2.97 8.46
N THR A 98 -11.38 -4.29 8.44
CA THR A 98 -10.77 -5.17 9.44
C THR A 98 -9.56 -5.98 8.93
N GLY A 99 -9.30 -5.97 7.61
CA GLY A 99 -8.27 -6.81 7.00
C GLY A 99 -8.75 -8.26 6.75
N PRO A 100 -7.87 -9.20 6.39
CA PRO A 100 -6.45 -8.99 6.11
C PRO A 100 -6.22 -8.22 4.80
N TRP A 101 -5.05 -7.59 4.67
CA TRP A 101 -4.68 -6.84 3.48
C TRP A 101 -3.42 -7.39 2.83
N GLN A 102 -3.47 -7.53 1.51
CA GLN A 102 -2.36 -7.97 0.66
C GLN A 102 -2.21 -7.07 -0.55
N ASN A 103 -0.97 -6.95 -1.03
CA ASN A 103 -0.65 -6.17 -2.22
C ASN A 103 -0.98 -6.93 -3.52
N ALA A 104 -0.75 -6.29 -4.67
CA ALA A 104 -1.02 -6.85 -6.00
C ALA A 104 -0.23 -8.14 -6.33
N LYS A 105 0.79 -8.48 -5.54
CA LYS A 105 1.57 -9.72 -5.67
C LYS A 105 1.16 -10.77 -4.63
N GLY A 106 0.04 -10.56 -3.91
CA GLY A 106 -0.43 -11.48 -2.87
C GLY A 106 0.40 -11.48 -1.59
N VAL A 107 1.35 -10.53 -1.44
CA VAL A 107 2.14 -10.43 -0.21
C VAL A 107 1.30 -9.78 0.87
N MET A 108 1.17 -10.47 2.01
CA MET A 108 0.45 -9.97 3.19
C MET A 108 1.12 -8.71 3.74
N ILE A 109 0.35 -7.64 3.92
CA ILE A 109 0.76 -6.39 4.56
C ILE A 109 0.44 -6.42 6.06
N ALA A 110 -0.78 -6.78 6.41
CA ALA A 110 -1.22 -6.94 7.78
C ALA A 110 -2.48 -7.82 7.85
N ARG A 111 -2.67 -8.50 8.99
CA ARG A 111 -3.80 -9.41 9.20
C ARG A 111 -5.03 -8.72 9.78
N SER A 112 -4.81 -7.62 10.51
CA SER A 112 -5.87 -6.84 11.17
C SER A 112 -5.43 -5.37 11.32
N VAL A 113 -6.34 -4.52 11.83
CA VAL A 113 -6.03 -3.12 12.16
C VAL A 113 -4.93 -3.03 13.21
N GLU A 114 -4.95 -3.89 14.23
CA GLU A 114 -3.94 -3.95 15.30
C GLU A 114 -2.58 -4.38 14.74
N ASP A 115 -2.57 -5.39 13.87
CA ASP A 115 -1.34 -5.87 13.22
C ASP A 115 -0.75 -4.77 12.31
N LEU A 116 -1.58 -4.03 11.57
CA LEU A 116 -1.15 -2.91 10.72
C LEU A 116 -0.47 -1.78 11.53
N HIS A 117 -0.95 -1.49 12.74
CA HIS A 117 -0.40 -0.44 13.60
C HIS A 117 0.66 -0.97 14.59
N SER A 118 1.01 -2.24 14.50
CA SER A 118 2.09 -2.86 15.28
C SER A 118 3.44 -2.73 14.56
N PRO A 119 4.57 -2.97 15.26
CA PRO A 119 5.88 -3.07 14.61
C PRO A 119 6.02 -4.26 13.64
N ASN A 120 5.08 -5.21 13.69
CA ASN A 120 5.15 -6.46 12.93
C ASN A 120 4.48 -6.37 11.54
N ASN A 121 3.84 -5.25 11.18
CA ASN A 121 3.28 -5.11 9.84
C ASN A 121 4.39 -5.20 8.78
N ASN A 122 4.03 -5.72 7.62
CA ASN A 122 4.95 -5.93 6.51
C ASN A 122 4.90 -4.80 5.47
N LEU A 123 4.72 -3.55 5.91
CA LEU A 123 4.73 -2.38 5.05
C LEU A 123 6.14 -1.83 4.94
N THR A 124 6.79 -2.07 3.83
CA THR A 124 8.18 -1.70 3.51
C THR A 124 8.29 -1.27 2.05
N LYS A 125 9.43 -0.73 1.62
CA LYS A 125 9.68 -0.38 0.21
C LYS A 125 9.38 -1.54 -0.77
N LEU A 126 9.63 -2.79 -0.37
CA LEU A 126 9.45 -3.96 -1.23
C LEU A 126 8.00 -4.44 -1.31
N THR A 127 7.19 -4.08 -0.34
CA THR A 127 5.82 -4.58 -0.19
C THR A 127 4.75 -3.50 -0.39
N ALA A 128 5.08 -2.22 -0.17
CA ALA A 128 4.23 -1.07 -0.44
C ALA A 128 4.20 -0.78 -1.96
N LEU A 129 3.57 -1.68 -2.71
CA LEU A 129 3.46 -1.60 -4.16
C LEU A 129 2.27 -0.73 -4.56
N ASP A 130 2.33 -0.18 -5.77
CA ASP A 130 1.19 0.51 -6.36
C ASP A 130 0.10 -0.48 -6.84
N GLU A 131 -1.01 0.05 -7.35
CA GLU A 131 -2.15 -0.76 -7.84
C GLU A 131 -1.79 -1.67 -9.04
N LYS A 132 -0.65 -1.40 -9.68
CA LYS A 132 -0.12 -2.21 -10.81
C LYS A 132 0.92 -3.24 -10.35
N GLY A 133 1.19 -3.30 -9.05
CA GLY A 133 2.21 -4.18 -8.47
C GLY A 133 3.64 -3.69 -8.72
N GLN A 134 3.84 -2.40 -9.01
CA GLN A 134 5.15 -1.78 -9.19
C GLN A 134 5.63 -1.14 -7.90
N SER A 135 6.95 -1.08 -7.73
CA SER A 135 7.56 -0.40 -6.59
C SER A 135 7.41 1.12 -6.73
N VAL A 136 6.99 1.78 -5.65
CA VAL A 136 6.99 3.23 -5.54
C VAL A 136 8.39 3.71 -5.17
N ASN A 137 8.82 4.83 -5.74
CA ASN A 137 10.12 5.42 -5.43
C ASN A 137 10.23 5.76 -3.94
N GLY A 138 11.31 5.29 -3.32
CA GLY A 138 11.65 5.56 -1.93
C GLY A 138 12.59 6.76 -1.77
N ARG A 139 13.07 6.97 -0.54
CA ARG A 139 13.91 8.10 -0.14
C ARG A 139 15.17 8.30 -1.02
N THR A 140 15.82 7.23 -1.42
CA THR A 140 17.07 7.28 -2.20
C THR A 140 16.86 7.29 -3.72
N ASP A 141 15.61 7.13 -4.16
CA ASP A 141 15.29 7.13 -5.59
C ASP A 141 15.08 8.56 -6.11
N LYS A 142 15.10 8.72 -7.43
CA LYS A 142 14.87 10.02 -8.10
C LYS A 142 13.73 9.88 -9.11
N PRO A 143 12.65 10.68 -8.97
CA PRO A 143 12.37 11.56 -7.85
C PRO A 143 12.06 10.79 -6.56
N ASN A 144 12.37 11.38 -5.40
CA ASN A 144 11.93 10.86 -4.12
C ASN A 144 10.41 11.01 -3.99
N LYS A 145 9.68 9.93 -3.60
CA LYS A 145 8.23 9.88 -3.43
C LYS A 145 7.82 9.07 -2.21
N HIS A 146 8.68 9.04 -1.17
CA HIS A 146 8.46 8.13 -0.05
C HIS A 146 7.43 8.62 0.98
N ASP A 147 7.08 9.93 0.98
CA ASP A 147 6.09 10.49 1.88
C ASP A 147 4.68 10.17 1.41
N MET A 148 3.91 9.48 2.25
CA MET A 148 2.50 9.18 2.04
C MET A 148 1.65 10.08 2.92
N LEU A 149 0.65 10.75 2.34
CA LEU A 149 -0.33 11.52 3.09
C LEU A 149 -1.15 10.58 4.00
N THR A 150 -1.33 10.96 5.26
CA THR A 150 -2.09 10.15 6.24
C THR A 150 -2.93 10.99 7.20
N GLY A 151 -2.42 12.14 7.64
CA GLY A 151 -3.05 12.95 8.68
C GLY A 151 -3.20 12.22 10.02
N SER A 152 -2.40 11.18 10.26
CA SER A 152 -2.63 10.23 11.36
C SER A 152 -1.48 10.20 12.34
N ARG A 153 -1.80 9.87 13.61
CA ARG A 153 -0.85 9.45 14.63
C ARG A 153 -0.38 8.01 14.35
N PRO A 154 0.67 7.53 15.06
CA PRO A 154 1.19 6.18 14.84
C PRO A 154 0.15 5.06 15.02
N ASP A 155 -0.82 5.25 15.92
CA ASP A 155 -1.91 4.30 16.17
C ASP A 155 -3.06 4.38 15.15
N GLY A 156 -2.96 5.25 14.15
CA GLY A 156 -3.96 5.45 13.10
C GLY A 156 -5.12 6.37 13.49
N THR A 157 -5.08 6.99 14.67
CA THR A 157 -6.06 8.01 15.06
C THR A 157 -5.70 9.39 14.49
N GLY A 158 -6.67 10.28 14.37
CA GLY A 158 -6.47 11.66 13.93
C GLY A 158 -5.79 12.52 14.98
N PHE A 159 -5.23 13.65 14.57
CA PHE A 159 -4.80 14.70 15.47
C PHE A 159 -6.02 15.53 15.93
N PRO A 160 -6.02 16.04 17.16
CA PRO A 160 -7.07 16.97 17.58
C PRO A 160 -7.03 18.24 16.71
N GLY A 161 -8.17 18.92 16.63
CA GLY A 161 -8.27 20.23 15.98
C GLY A 161 -7.64 21.35 16.80
N SER A 162 -8.07 22.60 16.58
CA SER A 162 -7.57 23.76 17.34
C SER A 162 -7.52 23.49 18.86
N PRO A 163 -6.45 23.88 19.59
CA PRO A 163 -5.35 24.74 19.13
C PRO A 163 -4.18 24.02 18.43
N PHE A 164 -4.30 22.75 18.10
CA PHE A 164 -3.26 22.02 17.39
C PHE A 164 -3.16 22.48 15.93
N PRO A 165 -1.94 22.44 15.33
CA PRO A 165 -1.76 22.79 13.93
C PRO A 165 -2.57 21.87 12.99
N ASP A 166 -2.91 22.40 11.81
CA ASP A 166 -3.51 21.61 10.75
C ASP A 166 -2.52 20.53 10.27
N MET A 167 -2.92 19.26 10.40
CA MET A 167 -2.15 18.09 9.99
C MET A 167 -2.84 17.32 8.84
N THR A 168 -3.83 17.93 8.19
CA THR A 168 -4.68 17.30 7.19
C THR A 168 -4.90 18.17 5.96
N CYS A 169 -4.17 19.28 5.83
CA CYS A 169 -4.41 20.27 4.77
C CYS A 169 -5.90 20.64 4.65
N GLY A 170 -6.51 21.05 5.78
CA GLY A 170 -7.93 21.42 5.84
C GLY A 170 -8.84 20.25 5.53
N ASN A 171 -8.57 19.08 6.10
CA ASN A 171 -9.29 17.85 5.81
C ASN A 171 -9.28 17.51 4.30
N TRP A 172 -8.09 17.62 3.69
CA TRP A 172 -7.80 17.22 2.31
C TRP A 172 -8.49 18.08 1.25
N THR A 173 -8.72 19.36 1.58
CA THR A 173 -9.36 20.34 0.69
C THR A 173 -8.47 21.54 0.34
N LYS A 174 -7.23 21.57 0.84
CA LYS A 174 -6.26 22.64 0.59
C LYS A 174 -5.11 22.14 -0.28
N GLY A 175 -4.80 22.90 -1.34
CA GLY A 175 -3.67 22.67 -2.23
C GLY A 175 -2.74 23.90 -2.35
N GLY A 176 -2.81 24.83 -1.39
CA GLY A 176 -2.00 26.05 -1.32
C GLY A 176 -0.72 25.87 -0.48
N THR A 177 -0.02 26.98 -0.25
CA THR A 177 1.21 27.02 0.55
C THR A 177 0.94 26.93 2.04
N ASP A 178 -0.28 27.27 2.49
CA ASP A 178 -0.66 27.30 3.90
C ASP A 178 -1.13 25.93 4.39
N GLY A 179 -0.87 25.66 5.68
CA GLY A 179 -1.22 24.39 6.30
C GLY A 179 -0.15 23.32 6.13
N SER A 180 -0.44 22.16 6.64
CA SER A 180 0.42 20.99 6.51
C SER A 180 -0.40 19.70 6.58
N ALA A 181 0.17 18.60 6.17
CA ALA A 181 -0.37 17.27 6.36
C ALA A 181 0.67 16.38 7.06
N MET A 182 0.25 15.58 8.04
CA MET A 182 1.10 14.51 8.55
C MET A 182 1.29 13.45 7.48
N ILE A 183 2.54 13.01 7.31
CA ILE A 183 2.91 11.96 6.36
C ILE A 183 3.58 10.78 7.08
N GLY A 184 3.66 9.66 6.39
CA GLY A 184 4.48 8.51 6.77
C GLY A 184 5.38 8.05 5.62
N HIS A 185 6.41 7.30 5.94
CA HIS A 185 7.39 6.79 4.98
C HIS A 185 7.07 5.34 4.58
N HIS A 186 6.58 5.12 3.36
CA HIS A 186 6.22 3.78 2.89
C HIS A 186 7.42 2.82 2.86
N ASP A 187 8.63 3.37 2.71
CA ASP A 187 9.88 2.61 2.66
C ASP A 187 10.57 2.48 4.02
N ARG A 188 9.98 3.03 5.08
CA ARG A 188 10.53 3.09 6.44
C ARG A 188 11.95 3.65 6.51
N ALA A 189 12.30 4.52 5.59
CA ALA A 189 13.61 5.18 5.53
C ALA A 189 13.51 6.63 6.01
N GLY A 190 14.29 6.99 7.01
CA GLY A 190 14.35 8.34 7.57
C GLY A 190 15.77 8.89 7.62
N PRO A 191 15.97 10.16 8.04
CA PRO A 191 17.30 10.75 8.22
C PRO A 191 18.07 10.12 9.38
N VAL A 192 17.35 9.47 10.30
CA VAL A 192 17.87 8.79 11.50
C VAL A 192 17.05 7.53 11.77
N GLU A 193 17.65 6.55 12.45
CA GLU A 193 16.99 5.32 12.84
C GLU A 193 16.25 5.49 14.17
N ASN A 194 15.06 6.09 14.12
CA ASN A 194 14.19 6.20 15.29
C ASN A 194 12.72 6.00 14.88
N THR A 195 11.85 5.84 15.86
CA THR A 195 10.45 5.44 15.66
C THR A 195 9.65 6.40 14.78
N TRP A 196 9.88 7.71 14.87
CA TRP A 196 9.16 8.66 14.02
C TRP A 196 9.70 8.66 12.59
N ALA A 197 11.04 8.65 12.42
CA ALA A 197 11.66 8.72 11.10
C ALA A 197 11.41 7.47 10.23
N VAL A 198 11.07 6.33 10.84
CA VAL A 198 10.74 5.08 10.14
C VAL A 198 9.26 4.74 10.21
N SER A 199 8.42 5.65 10.69
CA SER A 199 6.97 5.43 10.76
C SER A 199 6.34 5.43 9.38
N TRP A 200 5.56 4.40 9.08
CA TRP A 200 4.88 4.30 7.80
C TRP A 200 3.69 5.27 7.66
N ASN A 201 3.14 5.76 8.79
CA ASN A 201 1.92 6.58 8.81
C ASN A 201 2.04 7.90 9.59
N SER A 202 3.13 8.13 10.34
CA SER A 202 3.24 9.31 11.23
C SER A 202 4.70 9.70 11.42
N SER A 203 5.31 10.31 10.42
CA SER A 203 6.73 10.67 10.43
C SER A 203 6.96 12.15 10.68
N HIS A 204 6.49 13.01 9.81
CA HIS A 204 6.61 14.46 9.95
C HIS A 204 5.52 15.20 9.15
N PRO A 205 5.26 16.49 9.41
CA PRO A 205 4.37 17.30 8.58
C PRO A 205 5.05 17.71 7.26
N THR A 206 4.24 17.99 6.24
CA THR A 206 4.66 18.63 5.00
C THR A 206 4.97 20.13 5.23
N ARG A 207 5.68 20.78 4.29
CA ARG A 207 5.98 22.23 4.33
C ARG A 207 4.92 23.10 3.66
N GLY A 208 3.77 22.56 3.35
CA GLY A 208 2.66 23.19 2.69
C GLY A 208 1.75 22.12 2.10
N CYS A 209 0.62 22.53 1.56
CA CYS A 209 -0.37 21.64 0.97
C CYS A 209 -0.27 21.59 -0.56
N ASN A 210 0.51 22.48 -1.18
CA ASN A 210 0.76 22.52 -2.61
C ASN A 210 1.76 21.45 -3.07
N PRO A 211 1.82 21.12 -4.36
CA PRO A 211 2.75 20.12 -4.88
C PRO A 211 4.22 20.37 -4.55
N GLU A 212 4.66 21.64 -4.53
CA GLU A 212 6.04 22.03 -4.19
C GLU A 212 6.34 21.77 -2.72
N GLY A 213 5.41 22.11 -1.81
CA GLY A 213 5.50 21.84 -0.38
C GLY A 213 5.64 20.37 -0.08
N LEU A 214 4.85 19.52 -0.77
CA LEU A 214 4.93 18.06 -0.64
C LEU A 214 6.27 17.52 -1.16
N ARG A 215 6.70 17.92 -2.35
CA ARG A 215 7.97 17.48 -2.94
C ARG A 215 9.20 17.93 -2.14
N SER A 216 9.11 19.06 -1.46
CA SER A 216 10.22 19.59 -0.65
C SER A 216 10.57 18.72 0.56
N THR A 217 9.67 17.81 0.96
CA THR A 217 9.89 16.85 2.06
C THR A 217 10.09 15.42 1.56
N GLY A 218 9.79 15.13 0.30
CA GLY A 218 9.96 13.80 -0.29
C GLY A 218 8.67 13.13 -0.72
N GLY A 219 7.58 13.91 -0.84
CA GLY A 219 6.25 13.44 -1.26
C GLY A 219 5.90 13.83 -2.70
N ASP A 220 4.78 13.32 -3.17
CA ASP A 220 4.18 13.68 -4.48
C ASP A 220 2.63 13.59 -4.42
N GLY A 221 2.05 13.75 -3.24
CA GLY A 221 0.61 13.64 -3.01
C GLY A 221 0.06 12.22 -3.08
N LEU A 222 0.91 11.22 -2.81
CA LEU A 222 0.53 9.82 -2.76
C LEU A 222 -0.03 9.44 -1.39
N PHE A 223 -0.86 8.39 -1.34
CA PHE A 223 -1.45 7.85 -0.11
C PHE A 223 -1.78 6.36 -0.26
N TYR A 224 -2.12 5.73 0.87
CA TYR A 224 -2.47 4.31 0.91
C TYR A 224 -3.96 4.11 0.65
N CYS A 225 -4.28 3.05 -0.08
CA CYS A 225 -5.64 2.59 -0.36
C CYS A 225 -5.85 1.19 0.20
N PHE A 226 -6.98 0.99 0.88
CA PHE A 226 -7.37 -0.27 1.48
C PHE A 226 -8.77 -0.68 1.00
N ALA A 227 -8.95 -1.96 0.69
CA ALA A 227 -10.27 -2.51 0.42
C ALA A 227 -10.98 -2.75 1.75
N VAL A 228 -12.20 -2.21 1.89
CA VAL A 228 -13.10 -2.52 2.99
C VAL A 228 -13.94 -3.75 2.62
N LYS A 229 -14.17 -4.59 3.60
CA LYS A 229 -15.04 -5.78 3.45
C LYS A 229 -16.42 -5.44 3.96
#